data_2c0043b87f144cd8c404935b8d6dacd0
#
_entry.id   2c0043b87f144cd8c404935b8d6dacd0
#
_cell.length_a   1.000
_cell.length_b   1.000
_cell.length_c   1.000
_cell.angle_alpha   90.00
_cell.angle_beta   90.00
_cell.angle_gamma   90.00
#
_symmetry.space_group_name_H-M   'P 1'
#
loop_
_entity.id
_entity.type
_entity.pdbx_description
1 polymer ?
#
loop_
_entity_poly.entity_id
_entity_poly.type
_entity_poly.pdbx_seq_one_letter_code
_entity_poly.pdbx_strand_id
1 'polypeptide(L)'
;YSARQSSYSDGDTITAAHTNDEFNAILAAFNVSTGHTHDGSTAGDGGPISKLFSNTLTFGTNADTDIAITFNANSNDGVLTWKEDEDYFEFSDDLLIASTEKVQFRDTAIYIHSSADGQLDLVADTEIQIAATTVDINGNVDVSGTLTVAGAVDFGDAALSNVGAVQLDSI
;
A
#
# COMPACT_ATOMS: atom_id res chain seq x y z
N TYR A 1 29.52 -14.08 -11.01
CA TYR A 1 30.53 -14.57 -10.06
C TYR A 1 31.27 -15.76 -10.67
N SER A 2 32.58 -15.68 -10.78
CA SER A 2 33.38 -16.77 -11.30
C SER A 2 33.64 -17.82 -10.22
N ALA A 3 33.62 -19.08 -10.61
CA ALA A 3 34.08 -20.16 -9.73
C ALA A 3 35.57 -19.92 -9.35
N ARG A 4 36.01 -20.59 -8.28
CA ARG A 4 37.41 -20.55 -7.87
C ARG A 4 38.33 -20.75 -9.08
N GLN A 5 39.31 -19.85 -9.26
CA GLN A 5 40.19 -19.86 -10.42
C GLN A 5 41.32 -20.90 -10.28
N SER A 6 41.73 -21.22 -9.07
CA SER A 6 42.80 -22.16 -8.77
C SER A 6 42.31 -23.35 -7.97
N SER A 7 42.79 -24.55 -8.30
CA SER A 7 42.56 -25.78 -7.56
C SER A 7 43.91 -26.33 -7.10
N TYR A 8 44.08 -26.51 -5.81
CA TYR A 8 45.33 -26.98 -5.21
C TYR A 8 45.17 -28.39 -4.64
N SER A 9 46.26 -29.17 -4.75
CA SER A 9 46.40 -30.48 -4.13
C SER A 9 47.63 -30.51 -3.20
N ASP A 10 47.75 -31.53 -2.36
CA ASP A 10 48.91 -31.69 -1.48
C ASP A 10 50.19 -31.76 -2.31
N GLY A 11 51.17 -30.92 -1.96
CA GLY A 11 52.42 -30.82 -2.65
C GLY A 11 52.48 -29.75 -3.75
N ASP A 12 51.40 -29.06 -4.07
CA ASP A 12 51.39 -27.97 -5.02
C ASP A 12 52.15 -26.75 -4.50
N THR A 13 52.87 -26.05 -5.38
CA THR A 13 53.44 -24.76 -5.06
C THR A 13 52.45 -23.64 -5.27
N ILE A 14 52.05 -22.98 -4.18
CA ILE A 14 51.19 -21.82 -4.24
C ILE A 14 52.01 -20.57 -4.52
N THR A 15 51.76 -19.93 -5.66
CA THR A 15 52.44 -18.68 -6.06
C THR A 15 51.67 -17.45 -5.60
N ALA A 16 52.32 -16.30 -5.56
CA ALA A 16 51.63 -15.03 -5.27
C ALA A 16 50.56 -14.72 -6.32
N ALA A 17 50.72 -15.15 -7.58
CA ALA A 17 49.69 -14.98 -8.61
C ALA A 17 48.44 -15.76 -8.26
N HIS A 18 48.55 -17.02 -7.87
CA HIS A 18 47.37 -17.84 -7.46
C HIS A 18 46.58 -17.18 -6.34
N THR A 19 47.26 -16.69 -5.30
CA THR A 19 46.63 -16.03 -4.16
C THR A 19 45.94 -14.71 -4.55
N ASN A 20 46.64 -13.90 -5.36
CA ASN A 20 46.09 -12.63 -5.83
C ASN A 20 44.84 -12.83 -6.72
N ASP A 21 44.84 -13.85 -7.57
CA ASP A 21 43.71 -14.15 -8.46
C ASP A 21 42.46 -14.52 -7.67
N GLU A 22 42.61 -15.33 -6.60
CA GLU A 22 41.47 -15.66 -5.69
C GLU A 22 40.98 -14.43 -4.94
N PHE A 23 41.88 -13.58 -4.42
CA PHE A 23 41.45 -12.34 -3.74
C PHE A 23 40.79 -11.35 -4.71
N ASN A 24 41.30 -11.22 -5.94
CA ASN A 24 40.71 -10.38 -6.96
C ASN A 24 39.29 -10.89 -7.34
N ALA A 25 39.09 -12.20 -7.41
CA ALA A 25 37.76 -12.79 -7.65
C ALA A 25 36.78 -12.47 -6.53
N ILE A 26 37.24 -12.54 -5.25
CA ILE A 26 36.44 -12.15 -4.08
C ILE A 26 36.10 -10.65 -4.13
N LEU A 27 37.09 -9.79 -4.38
CA LEU A 27 36.86 -8.34 -4.48
C LEU A 27 35.91 -7.99 -5.63
N ALA A 28 36.00 -8.67 -6.76
CA ALA A 28 35.09 -8.49 -7.89
C ALA A 28 33.66 -8.87 -7.55
N ALA A 29 33.42 -9.91 -6.70
CA ALA A 29 32.11 -10.32 -6.27
C ALA A 29 31.40 -9.27 -5.40
N PHE A 30 32.13 -8.39 -4.72
CA PHE A 30 31.61 -7.31 -3.90
C PHE A 30 31.70 -5.92 -4.57
N ASN A 31 32.02 -5.86 -5.84
CA ASN A 31 32.09 -4.61 -6.58
C ASN A 31 30.69 -4.00 -6.73
N VAL A 32 30.57 -2.69 -6.50
CA VAL A 32 29.29 -1.97 -6.53
C VAL A 32 28.60 -1.96 -7.90
N SER A 33 29.38 -2.11 -9.00
CA SER A 33 28.85 -2.04 -10.37
C SER A 33 28.77 -3.40 -11.07
N THR A 34 29.65 -4.33 -10.71
CA THR A 34 29.84 -5.62 -11.41
C THR A 34 29.87 -6.82 -10.47
N GLY A 35 29.56 -6.62 -9.18
CA GLY A 35 29.51 -7.66 -8.16
C GLY A 35 28.32 -8.60 -8.34
N HIS A 36 28.12 -9.52 -7.40
CA HIS A 36 26.96 -10.40 -7.41
C HIS A 36 25.65 -9.62 -7.18
N THR A 37 24.57 -10.08 -7.79
CA THR A 37 23.21 -9.58 -7.62
C THR A 37 22.36 -10.58 -6.85
N HIS A 38 21.20 -10.14 -6.36
CA HIS A 38 20.18 -10.98 -5.72
C HIS A 38 18.89 -10.94 -6.55
N ASP A 39 19.01 -11.17 -7.85
CA ASP A 39 17.92 -11.10 -8.82
C ASP A 39 17.11 -12.40 -8.95
N GLY A 40 17.50 -13.44 -8.20
CA GLY A 40 16.86 -14.76 -8.26
C GLY A 40 17.40 -15.67 -9.37
N SER A 41 18.39 -15.22 -10.16
CA SER A 41 19.04 -16.07 -11.13
C SER A 41 19.91 -17.13 -10.45
N THR A 42 20.17 -18.26 -11.14
CA THR A 42 20.98 -19.37 -10.61
C THR A 42 22.42 -19.35 -11.07
N ALA A 43 22.80 -18.39 -11.91
CA ALA A 43 24.09 -18.37 -12.61
C ALA A 43 25.16 -17.58 -11.84
N GLY A 44 25.56 -18.05 -10.67
CA GLY A 44 26.74 -17.54 -9.96
C GLY A 44 26.52 -16.28 -9.12
N ASP A 45 25.30 -15.81 -9.02
CA ASP A 45 24.90 -14.67 -8.20
C ASP A 45 24.43 -15.08 -6.81
N GLY A 46 24.21 -14.14 -5.93
CA GLY A 46 23.56 -14.39 -4.66
C GLY A 46 22.14 -14.93 -4.88
N GLY A 47 21.72 -15.95 -4.10
CA GLY A 47 20.36 -16.48 -4.17
C GLY A 47 19.32 -15.40 -3.80
N PRO A 48 18.02 -15.66 -4.04
CA PRO A 48 16.98 -14.69 -3.70
C PRO A 48 17.00 -14.37 -2.20
N ILE A 49 16.78 -13.11 -1.85
CA ILE A 49 16.67 -12.68 -0.46
C ILE A 49 15.30 -13.14 0.06
N SER A 50 15.27 -14.21 0.84
CA SER A 50 14.02 -14.77 1.39
C SER A 50 13.53 -14.05 2.65
N LYS A 51 14.42 -13.35 3.36
CA LYS A 51 14.10 -12.61 4.60
C LYS A 51 15.05 -11.43 4.79
N LEU A 52 14.49 -10.31 5.19
CA LEU A 52 15.23 -9.14 5.67
C LEU A 52 15.03 -9.06 7.20
N PHE A 53 16.09 -9.30 7.96
CA PHE A 53 16.07 -9.19 9.42
C PHE A 53 16.49 -7.77 9.82
N SER A 54 15.53 -6.84 9.73
CA SER A 54 15.76 -5.46 10.15
C SER A 54 14.48 -4.89 10.74
N ASN A 55 14.59 -4.07 11.77
CA ASN A 55 13.47 -3.31 12.32
C ASN A 55 13.10 -2.10 11.46
N THR A 56 13.99 -1.70 10.57
CA THR A 56 13.81 -0.58 9.64
C THR A 56 14.33 -0.94 8.27
N LEU A 57 13.61 -0.54 7.23
CA LEU A 57 14.03 -0.64 5.84
C LEU A 57 13.82 0.72 5.19
N THR A 58 14.88 1.30 4.62
CA THR A 58 14.82 2.59 3.95
C THR A 58 14.89 2.37 2.45
N PHE A 59 13.93 2.91 1.72
CA PHE A 59 13.92 2.97 0.28
C PHE A 59 14.26 4.39 -0.18
N GLY A 60 14.94 4.50 -1.30
CA GLY A 60 15.29 5.79 -1.91
C GLY A 60 16.68 6.28 -1.56
N THR A 61 17.10 7.33 -2.25
CA THR A 61 18.46 7.91 -2.21
C THR A 61 18.50 9.36 -1.73
N ASN A 62 17.41 9.85 -1.11
CA ASN A 62 17.24 11.27 -0.75
C ASN A 62 17.34 12.20 -1.97
N ALA A 63 16.77 11.77 -3.08
CA ALA A 63 16.64 12.55 -4.32
C ALA A 63 15.18 12.98 -4.50
N ASP A 64 14.99 14.07 -5.23
CA ASP A 64 13.70 14.59 -5.67
C ASP A 64 13.13 13.69 -6.80
N THR A 65 12.68 12.49 -6.40
CA THR A 65 12.13 11.46 -7.30
C THR A 65 11.21 10.52 -6.55
N ASP A 66 10.15 10.08 -7.21
CA ASP A 66 9.22 9.08 -6.69
C ASP A 66 9.93 7.75 -6.36
N ILE A 67 9.44 7.07 -5.33
CA ILE A 67 9.97 5.77 -4.90
C ILE A 67 8.90 4.72 -5.10
N ALA A 68 9.17 3.73 -5.95
CA ALA A 68 8.24 2.65 -6.26
C ALA A 68 8.69 1.30 -5.70
N ILE A 69 7.74 0.55 -5.14
CA ILE A 69 7.88 -0.86 -4.79
C ILE A 69 7.00 -1.65 -5.75
N THR A 70 7.63 -2.42 -6.63
CA THR A 70 6.92 -3.24 -7.61
C THR A 70 6.77 -4.67 -7.10
N PHE A 71 5.54 -5.17 -7.11
CA PHE A 71 5.19 -6.57 -6.90
C PHE A 71 5.12 -7.25 -8.25
N ASN A 72 6.28 -7.76 -8.71
CA ASN A 72 6.45 -8.31 -10.06
C ASN A 72 5.86 -9.72 -10.12
N ALA A 73 4.80 -9.89 -10.89
CA ALA A 73 4.08 -11.15 -11.10
C ALA A 73 4.16 -11.58 -12.57
N ASN A 74 3.56 -12.73 -12.91
CA ASN A 74 3.65 -13.25 -14.28
C ASN A 74 2.79 -12.49 -15.31
N SER A 75 1.67 -11.90 -14.87
CA SER A 75 0.68 -11.30 -15.78
C SER A 75 0.19 -9.93 -15.36
N ASN A 76 0.12 -9.67 -14.06
CA ASN A 76 -0.36 -8.40 -13.52
C ASN A 76 0.58 -7.99 -12.38
N ASP A 77 1.29 -6.90 -12.58
CA ASP A 77 2.18 -6.32 -11.59
C ASP A 77 1.41 -5.28 -10.78
N GLY A 78 1.67 -5.22 -9.47
CA GLY A 78 1.17 -4.17 -8.61
C GLY A 78 2.30 -3.21 -8.21
N VAL A 79 2.01 -1.93 -8.06
CA VAL A 79 3.00 -0.94 -7.64
C VAL A 79 2.45 -0.09 -6.49
N LEU A 80 3.25 0.06 -5.44
CA LEU A 80 3.08 1.05 -4.40
C LEU A 80 4.12 2.14 -4.60
N THR A 81 3.68 3.35 -4.90
CA THR A 81 4.56 4.49 -5.15
C THR A 81 4.41 5.55 -4.06
N TRP A 82 5.51 5.97 -3.47
CA TRP A 82 5.59 7.24 -2.75
C TRP A 82 5.78 8.36 -3.77
N LYS A 83 4.79 9.24 -3.88
CA LYS A 83 4.83 10.44 -4.71
C LYS A 83 5.53 11.54 -3.92
N GLU A 84 6.76 11.87 -4.30
CA GLU A 84 7.61 12.76 -3.50
C GLU A 84 7.11 14.20 -3.52
N ASP A 85 6.80 14.73 -4.67
CA ASP A 85 6.31 16.11 -4.84
C ASP A 85 4.90 16.32 -4.27
N GLU A 86 4.03 15.31 -4.35
CA GLU A 86 2.62 15.37 -3.95
C GLU A 86 2.38 14.91 -2.51
N ASP A 87 3.36 14.31 -1.84
CA ASP A 87 3.34 13.88 -0.44
C ASP A 87 2.22 12.87 -0.12
N TYR A 88 2.06 11.83 -0.98
CA TYR A 88 1.13 10.73 -0.73
C TYR A 88 1.59 9.38 -1.30
N PHE A 89 0.93 8.29 -0.86
CA PHE A 89 1.08 6.96 -1.44
C PHE A 89 0.05 6.71 -2.53
N GLU A 90 0.50 6.27 -3.71
CA GLU A 90 -0.32 5.82 -4.82
C GLU A 90 -0.25 4.31 -4.97
N PHE A 91 -1.41 3.66 -5.13
CA PHE A 91 -1.55 2.25 -5.45
C PHE A 91 -1.95 2.12 -6.92
N SER A 92 -1.26 1.30 -7.71
CA SER A 92 -1.61 1.07 -9.12
C SER A 92 -2.88 0.24 -9.28
N ASP A 93 -3.27 -0.49 -8.24
CA ASP A 93 -4.39 -1.42 -8.23
C ASP A 93 -5.28 -1.21 -6.99
N ASP A 94 -6.39 -1.94 -6.92
CA ASP A 94 -7.33 -1.86 -5.82
C ASP A 94 -6.69 -2.22 -4.47
N LEU A 95 -7.09 -1.53 -3.41
CA LEU A 95 -6.76 -1.88 -2.04
C LEU A 95 -7.91 -2.65 -1.40
N LEU A 96 -7.77 -3.97 -1.27
CA LEU A 96 -8.73 -4.81 -0.56
C LEU A 96 -8.40 -4.89 0.92
N ILE A 97 -9.29 -4.37 1.76
CA ILE A 97 -9.26 -4.60 3.20
C ILE A 97 -10.10 -5.85 3.48
N ALA A 98 -9.42 -6.95 3.82
CA ALA A 98 -10.06 -8.25 3.98
C ALA A 98 -10.82 -8.37 5.30
N SER A 99 -11.88 -9.19 5.31
CA SER A 99 -12.66 -9.51 6.52
C SER A 99 -13.29 -8.24 7.15
N THR A 100 -13.26 -8.15 8.46
CA THR A 100 -13.81 -7.02 9.26
C THR A 100 -12.73 -6.01 9.66
N GLU A 101 -11.55 -6.07 9.02
CA GLU A 101 -10.47 -5.13 9.26
C GLU A 101 -10.88 -3.70 8.87
N LYS A 102 -10.16 -2.71 9.40
CA LYS A 102 -10.55 -1.31 9.35
C LYS A 102 -9.50 -0.45 8.68
N VAL A 103 -9.94 0.53 7.90
CA VAL A 103 -9.13 1.72 7.58
C VAL A 103 -9.40 2.76 8.64
N GLN A 104 -8.45 3.00 9.52
CA GLN A 104 -8.57 3.92 10.65
C GLN A 104 -7.97 5.29 10.32
N PHE A 105 -8.60 6.35 10.81
CA PHE A 105 -8.18 7.73 10.61
C PHE A 105 -7.95 8.39 11.96
N ARG A 106 -6.73 8.88 12.22
CA ARG A 106 -6.32 9.59 13.42
C ARG A 106 -6.27 8.73 14.69
N ASP A 107 -7.32 7.96 14.99
CA ASP A 107 -7.39 7.04 16.13
C ASP A 107 -8.29 5.83 15.82
N THR A 108 -8.53 4.98 16.80
CA THR A 108 -9.26 3.73 16.63
C THR A 108 -10.79 3.87 16.61
N ALA A 109 -11.32 5.07 16.92
CA ALA A 109 -12.76 5.34 16.96
C ALA A 109 -13.31 5.84 15.63
N ILE A 110 -12.45 6.29 14.71
CA ILE A 110 -12.81 6.82 13.39
C ILE A 110 -12.32 5.87 12.31
N TYR A 111 -13.23 5.22 11.59
CA TYR A 111 -12.85 4.21 10.61
C TYR A 111 -13.93 3.90 9.58
N ILE A 112 -13.48 3.27 8.48
CA ILE A 112 -14.34 2.64 7.48
C ILE A 112 -14.06 1.15 7.50
N HIS A 113 -15.11 0.31 7.49
CA HIS A 113 -14.98 -1.13 7.42
C HIS A 113 -16.23 -1.80 6.87
N SER A 114 -16.20 -3.12 6.76
CA SER A 114 -17.38 -3.96 6.52
C SER A 114 -17.57 -4.87 7.73
N SER A 115 -18.63 -4.67 8.50
CA SER A 115 -18.92 -5.50 9.67
C SER A 115 -19.60 -6.82 9.30
N ALA A 116 -20.23 -6.87 8.12
CA ALA A 116 -20.89 -8.05 7.56
C ALA A 116 -20.87 -7.99 6.03
N ASP A 117 -21.04 -9.14 5.38
CA ASP A 117 -21.11 -9.21 3.93
C ASP A 117 -22.22 -8.30 3.37
N GLY A 118 -21.88 -7.51 2.36
CA GLY A 118 -22.79 -6.55 1.72
C GLY A 118 -23.01 -5.25 2.49
N GLN A 119 -22.29 -5.00 3.60
CA GLN A 119 -22.42 -3.79 4.41
C GLN A 119 -21.13 -2.96 4.37
N LEU A 120 -21.27 -1.65 4.24
CA LEU A 120 -20.19 -0.68 4.42
C LEU A 120 -20.56 0.26 5.57
N ASP A 121 -19.75 0.29 6.61
CA ASP A 121 -19.91 1.12 7.80
C ASP A 121 -18.92 2.28 7.78
N LEU A 122 -19.45 3.50 7.94
CA LEU A 122 -18.67 4.70 8.23
C LEU A 122 -18.90 5.06 9.70
N VAL A 123 -17.86 5.05 10.50
CA VAL A 123 -17.95 5.22 11.94
C VAL A 123 -17.10 6.39 12.40
N ALA A 124 -17.69 7.28 13.17
CA ALA A 124 -17.03 8.36 13.90
C ALA A 124 -17.64 8.49 15.29
N ASP A 125 -16.86 8.93 16.25
CA ASP A 125 -17.28 9.12 17.64
C ASP A 125 -18.14 10.38 17.86
N THR A 126 -18.04 11.35 16.97
CA THR A 126 -18.75 12.63 17.13
C THR A 126 -19.59 12.99 15.90
N GLU A 127 -19.00 13.02 14.70
CA GLU A 127 -19.65 13.55 13.50
C GLU A 127 -19.11 12.90 12.24
N ILE A 128 -19.99 12.62 11.28
CA ILE A 128 -19.63 12.34 9.88
C ILE A 128 -20.09 13.53 9.05
N GLN A 129 -19.14 14.31 8.52
CA GLN A 129 -19.42 15.45 7.65
C GLN A 129 -19.30 15.04 6.19
N ILE A 130 -20.37 15.26 5.41
CA ILE A 130 -20.38 15.06 3.96
C ILE A 130 -20.56 16.43 3.29
N ALA A 131 -19.49 16.97 2.72
CA ALA A 131 -19.48 18.26 2.03
C ALA A 131 -19.35 18.02 0.53
N ALA A 132 -20.43 18.19 -0.21
CA ALA A 132 -20.48 18.01 -1.66
C ALA A 132 -21.48 18.97 -2.29
N THR A 133 -21.35 19.25 -3.57
CA THR A 133 -22.37 20.01 -4.35
C THR A 133 -23.67 19.22 -4.41
N THR A 134 -23.62 17.91 -4.50
CA THR A 134 -24.77 17.00 -4.51
C THR A 134 -24.40 15.72 -3.76
N VAL A 135 -25.32 15.23 -2.93
CA VAL A 135 -25.26 13.88 -2.36
C VAL A 135 -26.41 13.09 -2.98
N ASP A 136 -26.11 12.11 -3.80
CA ASP A 136 -27.09 11.23 -4.47
C ASP A 136 -27.21 9.91 -3.70
N ILE A 137 -28.42 9.58 -3.25
CA ILE A 137 -28.71 8.36 -2.51
C ILE A 137 -29.77 7.57 -3.27
N ASN A 138 -29.35 6.51 -3.96
CA ASN A 138 -30.21 5.68 -4.81
C ASN A 138 -30.90 4.54 -4.05
N GLY A 139 -31.11 4.68 -2.76
CA GLY A 139 -31.77 3.71 -1.89
C GLY A 139 -32.69 4.37 -0.88
N ASN A 140 -33.24 3.57 0.00
CA ASN A 140 -34.03 4.09 1.12
C ASN A 140 -33.11 4.79 2.13
N VAL A 141 -33.60 5.87 2.73
CA VAL A 141 -32.92 6.56 3.82
C VAL A 141 -33.71 6.32 5.10
N ASP A 142 -33.06 5.72 6.09
CA ASP A 142 -33.60 5.57 7.44
C ASP A 142 -32.86 6.52 8.39
N VAL A 143 -33.61 7.44 9.01
CA VAL A 143 -33.08 8.41 9.97
C VAL A 143 -33.69 8.11 11.35
N SER A 144 -32.91 7.46 12.20
CA SER A 144 -33.32 7.10 13.55
C SER A 144 -33.34 8.28 14.54
N GLY A 145 -32.72 9.40 14.17
CA GLY A 145 -32.72 10.64 14.95
C GLY A 145 -33.55 11.73 14.30
N THR A 146 -33.20 12.99 14.53
CA THR A 146 -33.86 14.15 13.94
C THR A 146 -33.24 14.47 12.56
N LEU A 147 -34.08 14.66 11.56
CA LEU A 147 -33.73 15.26 10.29
C LEU A 147 -33.95 16.75 10.32
N THR A 148 -32.91 17.56 10.22
CA THR A 148 -33.01 19.02 10.09
C THR A 148 -32.57 19.43 8.66
N VAL A 149 -33.44 20.13 7.96
CA VAL A 149 -33.20 20.66 6.62
C VAL A 149 -33.27 22.17 6.66
N ALA A 150 -32.17 22.86 6.37
CA ALA A 150 -32.10 24.32 6.40
C ALA A 150 -32.74 24.99 5.18
N GLY A 151 -32.90 24.27 4.07
CA GLY A 151 -33.49 24.75 2.83
C GLY A 151 -34.89 24.20 2.58
N ALA A 152 -35.41 24.42 1.38
CA ALA A 152 -36.66 23.81 0.95
C ALA A 152 -36.52 22.29 0.79
N VAL A 153 -37.54 21.56 1.15
CA VAL A 153 -37.68 20.13 0.88
C VAL A 153 -38.65 19.96 -0.28
N ASP A 154 -38.20 19.39 -1.37
CA ASP A 154 -39.02 19.02 -2.52
C ASP A 154 -39.24 17.52 -2.50
N PHE A 155 -40.49 17.11 -2.35
CA PHE A 155 -40.89 15.69 -2.39
C PHE A 155 -41.33 15.26 -3.81
N GLY A 156 -41.25 16.15 -4.80
CA GLY A 156 -41.80 15.91 -6.12
C GLY A 156 -43.28 15.58 -6.05
N ASP A 157 -43.72 14.56 -6.79
CA ASP A 157 -45.09 14.09 -6.77
C ASP A 157 -45.33 12.96 -5.74
N ALA A 158 -44.39 12.72 -4.82
CA ALA A 158 -44.51 11.67 -3.81
C ALA A 158 -45.47 12.05 -2.68
N ALA A 159 -46.31 11.11 -2.25
CA ALA A 159 -47.18 11.31 -1.14
C ALA A 159 -46.45 11.23 0.20
N LEU A 160 -46.73 12.14 1.12
CA LEU A 160 -46.35 12.01 2.53
C LEU A 160 -47.35 11.08 3.24
N SER A 161 -46.85 9.95 3.74
CA SER A 161 -47.66 9.00 4.49
C SER A 161 -47.18 8.89 5.94
N ASN A 162 -48.05 8.48 6.85
CA ASN A 162 -47.77 8.34 8.28
C ASN A 162 -47.23 9.62 8.94
N VAL A 163 -47.70 10.77 8.47
CA VAL A 163 -47.38 12.05 9.08
C VAL A 163 -48.17 12.23 10.38
N GLY A 164 -47.49 12.38 11.49
CA GLY A 164 -48.07 12.69 12.77
C GLY A 164 -48.55 14.14 12.85
N ALA A 165 -48.20 14.89 13.87
CA ALA A 165 -48.54 16.31 13.96
C ALA A 165 -47.66 17.13 12.99
N VAL A 166 -48.29 17.96 12.18
CA VAL A 166 -47.61 18.98 11.35
C VAL A 166 -47.75 20.31 12.08
N GLN A 167 -46.64 20.89 12.48
CA GLN A 167 -46.59 22.23 13.05
C GLN A 167 -46.10 23.19 12.01
N LEU A 168 -46.93 24.16 11.63
CA LEU A 168 -46.56 25.23 10.70
C LEU A 168 -46.35 26.50 11.52
N ASP A 169 -45.24 27.15 11.37
CA ASP A 169 -44.87 28.34 12.12
C ASP A 169 -45.63 29.60 11.65
N SER A 170 -46.01 29.62 10.37
CA SER A 170 -46.93 30.60 9.77
C SER A 170 -47.55 30.08 8.48
N ILE A 171 -48.78 30.38 8.21
CA ILE A 171 -49.45 30.24 6.94
C ILE A 171 -49.64 31.63 6.35
#